data_030d99e60b5db1c6dd2d42155ba8dd59
#
_entry.id   030d99e60b5db1c6dd2d42155ba8dd59
#
_cell.length_a   1.000
_cell.length_b   1.000
_cell.length_c   1.000
_cell.angle_alpha   90.00
_cell.angle_beta   90.00
_cell.angle_gamma   90.00
#
_symmetry.space_group_name_H-M   'P 1'
#
loop_
_entity.id
_entity.type
_entity.pdbx_description
1 polymer ?
#
loop_
_entity_poly.entity_id
_entity_poly.type
_entity_poly.pdbx_seq_one_letter_code
_entity_poly.pdbx_strand_id
1 'polypeptide(L)'
;MLRMTPRRTLLAAIAALAALTLPAVVPHAAAQRPQRPRTGFAFYDVDRLYDTLPSPFYDDADFTPQGRLKWDTERYRSKIRRTAAVIDSMALPLVALYGVENERVVRDLAAACRGDYSYLHRTLNTLDGLDFALLYYGDRFFPHRTEPGDRTLYVEGTLGRDTVGLLLVRDRRMLPWIIGELREERPQVRLLVAGS
;
A
#
# COMPACT_ATOMS: atom_id res chain seq x y z
N MET A 1 -16.43 49.92 -86.34
CA MET A 1 -17.67 50.32 -85.63
C MET A 1 -17.51 49.98 -84.14
N LEU A 2 -17.40 51.03 -83.36
CA LEU A 2 -17.29 50.94 -81.89
C LEU A 2 -18.55 50.41 -81.25
N ARG A 3 -18.45 49.59 -80.19
CA ARG A 3 -19.39 49.64 -79.06
C ARG A 3 -18.66 49.26 -77.76
N MET A 4 -18.57 50.24 -76.89
CA MET A 4 -18.15 50.19 -75.52
C MET A 4 -19.18 49.37 -74.69
N THR A 5 -18.68 48.57 -73.83
CA THR A 5 -19.46 47.96 -72.72
C THR A 5 -18.97 48.45 -71.37
N PRO A 6 -19.84 48.75 -70.43
CA PRO A 6 -19.50 49.43 -69.20
C PRO A 6 -18.92 48.45 -68.10
N ARG A 7 -17.98 49.01 -67.40
CA ARG A 7 -17.41 48.41 -66.18
C ARG A 7 -18.47 48.21 -65.12
N ARG A 8 -18.71 47.00 -64.70
CA ARG A 8 -19.39 46.72 -63.43
C ARG A 8 -18.34 46.43 -62.36
N THR A 9 -18.25 47.34 -61.43
CA THR A 9 -17.49 47.23 -60.18
C THR A 9 -18.14 46.19 -59.29
N LEU A 10 -17.44 45.08 -59.09
CA LEU A 10 -17.81 44.08 -58.10
C LEU A 10 -17.18 44.46 -56.76
N LEU A 11 -18.03 44.92 -55.84
CA LEU A 11 -17.66 45.08 -54.42
C LEU A 11 -17.55 43.67 -53.80
N ALA A 12 -16.33 43.28 -53.53
CA ALA A 12 -16.07 42.07 -52.76
C ALA A 12 -16.25 42.38 -51.26
N ALA A 13 -17.36 41.88 -50.71
CA ALA A 13 -17.58 41.89 -49.27
C ALA A 13 -16.63 40.87 -48.59
N ILE A 14 -15.61 41.34 -47.88
CA ILE A 14 -14.75 40.51 -47.02
C ILE A 14 -15.52 40.29 -45.72
N ALA A 15 -16.16 39.11 -45.60
CA ALA A 15 -16.66 38.66 -44.32
C ALA A 15 -15.48 38.22 -43.44
N ALA A 16 -15.08 39.02 -42.51
CA ALA A 16 -14.11 38.67 -41.47
C ALA A 16 -14.78 37.67 -40.49
N LEU A 17 -14.45 36.39 -40.63
CA LEU A 17 -14.82 35.36 -39.67
C LEU A 17 -13.90 35.48 -38.45
N ALA A 18 -14.33 36.22 -37.42
CA ALA A 18 -13.65 36.23 -36.13
C ALA A 18 -13.88 34.91 -35.43
N ALA A 19 -12.91 33.99 -35.58
CA ALA A 19 -12.87 32.79 -34.79
C ALA A 19 -12.59 33.16 -33.33
N LEU A 20 -13.65 33.11 -32.50
CA LEU A 20 -13.53 33.22 -31.05
C LEU A 20 -12.81 31.97 -30.53
N THR A 21 -11.50 32.02 -30.42
CA THR A 21 -10.71 31.03 -29.68
C THR A 21 -10.94 31.24 -28.19
N LEU A 22 -11.94 30.54 -27.63
CA LEU A 22 -12.05 30.38 -26.19
C LEU A 22 -10.78 29.67 -25.70
N PRO A 23 -10.04 30.21 -24.73
CA PRO A 23 -8.94 29.49 -24.12
C PRO A 23 -9.53 28.25 -23.47
N ALA A 24 -9.14 27.07 -23.94
CA ALA A 24 -9.44 25.83 -23.27
C ALA A 24 -8.87 25.93 -21.85
N VAL A 25 -9.74 26.08 -20.86
CA VAL A 25 -9.37 25.94 -19.45
C VAL A 25 -9.01 24.48 -19.26
N VAL A 26 -7.72 24.17 -19.46
CA VAL A 26 -7.15 22.89 -19.07
C VAL A 26 -7.29 22.86 -17.54
N PRO A 27 -8.09 21.94 -16.96
CA PRO A 27 -8.11 21.82 -15.52
C PRO A 27 -6.67 21.49 -15.11
N HIS A 28 -6.02 22.43 -14.44
CA HIS A 28 -4.78 22.16 -13.75
C HIS A 28 -5.14 21.02 -12.79
N ALA A 29 -4.68 19.81 -13.10
CA ALA A 29 -4.64 18.76 -12.13
C ALA A 29 -3.94 19.37 -10.92
N ALA A 30 -4.72 19.66 -9.88
CA ALA A 30 -4.18 20.23 -8.66
C ALA A 30 -3.07 19.28 -8.25
N ALA A 31 -1.83 19.70 -8.38
CA ALA A 31 -0.68 18.95 -7.93
C ALA A 31 -0.99 18.62 -6.48
N GLN A 32 -1.32 17.37 -6.20
CA GLN A 32 -1.59 16.92 -4.85
C GLN A 32 -0.34 17.26 -4.07
N ARG A 33 -0.45 18.28 -3.21
CA ARG A 33 0.63 18.64 -2.30
C ARG A 33 1.03 17.34 -1.62
N PRO A 34 2.33 16.99 -1.58
CA PRO A 34 2.78 15.83 -0.87
C PRO A 34 2.21 15.94 0.55
N GLN A 35 1.24 15.07 0.86
CA GLN A 35 0.65 15.05 2.19
C GLN A 35 1.81 14.72 3.12
N ARG A 36 2.09 15.62 4.07
CA ARG A 36 3.06 15.31 5.13
C ARG A 36 2.61 14.00 5.76
N PRO A 37 3.51 12.99 5.83
CA PRO A 37 3.15 11.70 6.39
C PRO A 37 2.55 11.93 7.78
N ARG A 38 1.35 11.41 8.00
CA ARG A 38 0.71 11.46 9.30
C ARG A 38 1.58 10.68 10.28
N THR A 39 1.70 11.12 11.50
CA THR A 39 2.26 10.28 12.57
C THR A 39 1.17 9.30 12.98
N GLY A 40 1.45 8.00 12.87
CA GLY A 40 0.45 6.99 13.23
C GLY A 40 0.87 5.58 12.82
N PHE A 41 0.05 4.66 13.25
CA PHE A 41 0.19 3.23 13.04
C PHE A 41 -1.16 2.68 12.57
N ALA A 42 -1.14 1.76 11.60
CA ALA A 42 -2.30 0.98 11.21
C ALA A 42 -2.00 -0.51 11.27
N PHE A 43 -3.04 -1.29 11.55
CA PHE A 43 -3.07 -2.73 11.34
C PHE A 43 -4.06 -3.03 10.21
N TYR A 44 -3.62 -3.83 9.23
CA TYR A 44 -4.42 -4.17 8.07
C TYR A 44 -4.34 -5.67 7.79
N ASP A 45 -5.47 -6.35 7.94
CA ASP A 45 -5.64 -7.73 7.48
C ASP A 45 -5.89 -7.71 5.96
N VAL A 46 -4.93 -8.25 5.20
CA VAL A 46 -4.99 -8.24 3.72
C VAL A 46 -5.77 -9.42 3.15
N ASP A 47 -6.44 -10.18 4.00
CA ASP A 47 -7.28 -11.32 3.63
C ASP A 47 -6.59 -12.32 2.69
N ARG A 48 -5.63 -13.06 3.23
CA ARG A 48 -4.96 -14.18 2.54
C ARG A 48 -4.31 -13.78 1.21
N LEU A 49 -3.26 -13.00 1.29
CA LEU A 49 -2.46 -12.60 0.14
C LEU A 49 -1.38 -13.66 -0.13
N TYR A 50 -1.78 -14.72 -0.85
CA TYR A 50 -0.87 -15.76 -1.36
C TYR A 50 -0.24 -15.34 -2.69
N ASP A 51 0.93 -15.88 -2.99
CA ASP A 51 1.49 -15.82 -4.34
C ASP A 51 0.78 -16.85 -5.26
N THR A 52 1.39 -17.27 -6.36
CA THR A 52 0.78 -18.21 -7.32
C THR A 52 1.48 -19.56 -7.37
N LEU A 53 2.44 -19.78 -6.48
CA LEU A 53 3.25 -21.01 -6.43
C LEU A 53 2.80 -21.87 -5.27
N PRO A 54 2.64 -23.19 -5.47
CA PRO A 54 2.26 -24.06 -4.38
C PRO A 54 3.37 -24.17 -3.34
N SER A 55 3.02 -24.05 -2.07
CA SER A 55 3.94 -24.23 -0.95
C SER A 55 4.18 -25.71 -0.66
N PRO A 56 5.41 -26.10 -0.33
CA PRO A 56 5.67 -27.45 0.17
C PRO A 56 5.36 -27.62 1.67
N PHE A 57 4.99 -26.55 2.40
CA PHE A 57 4.89 -26.56 3.86
C PHE A 57 3.45 -26.46 4.40
N TYR A 58 2.52 -25.92 3.60
CA TYR A 58 1.10 -25.75 3.98
C TYR A 58 0.20 -25.89 2.74
N ASP A 59 -1.09 -26.12 2.98
CA ASP A 59 -2.06 -26.29 1.90
C ASP A 59 -2.58 -24.94 1.40
N ASP A 60 -2.02 -24.48 0.31
CA ASP A 60 -2.42 -23.29 -0.47
C ASP A 60 -2.90 -23.66 -1.89
N ALA A 61 -3.20 -24.94 -2.14
CA ALA A 61 -3.55 -25.44 -3.47
C ALA A 61 -4.67 -24.65 -4.16
N ASP A 62 -5.63 -24.13 -3.40
CA ASP A 62 -6.70 -23.27 -3.91
C ASP A 62 -6.17 -21.97 -4.54
N PHE A 63 -5.03 -21.47 -4.08
CA PHE A 63 -4.39 -20.21 -4.49
C PHE A 63 -3.31 -20.40 -5.57
N THR A 64 -3.52 -21.37 -6.44
CA THR A 64 -2.68 -21.61 -7.61
C THR A 64 -3.47 -21.42 -8.92
N PRO A 65 -2.82 -21.28 -10.09
CA PRO A 65 -3.52 -21.19 -11.38
C PRO A 65 -4.39 -22.41 -11.69
N GLN A 66 -4.02 -23.58 -11.17
CA GLN A 66 -4.75 -24.85 -11.32
C GLN A 66 -5.77 -25.07 -10.19
N GLY A 67 -5.63 -24.35 -9.09
CA GLY A 67 -6.47 -24.46 -7.91
C GLY A 67 -7.91 -24.03 -8.13
N ARG A 68 -8.75 -24.25 -7.12
CA ARG A 68 -10.18 -23.93 -7.16
C ARG A 68 -10.46 -22.45 -7.42
N LEU A 69 -9.62 -21.54 -6.90
CA LEU A 69 -9.79 -20.10 -7.07
C LEU A 69 -9.22 -19.58 -8.39
N LYS A 70 -8.55 -20.43 -9.19
CA LYS A 70 -7.86 -20.00 -10.42
C LYS A 70 -6.98 -18.78 -10.19
N TRP A 71 -6.15 -18.87 -9.13
CA TRP A 71 -5.34 -17.76 -8.64
C TRP A 71 -4.09 -17.61 -9.51
N ASP A 72 -4.27 -16.92 -10.64
CA ASP A 72 -3.22 -16.65 -11.61
C ASP A 72 -2.45 -15.35 -11.31
N THR A 73 -1.42 -15.09 -12.10
CA THR A 73 -0.56 -13.91 -11.97
C THR A 73 -1.36 -12.60 -12.11
N GLU A 74 -2.42 -12.55 -12.92
CA GLU A 74 -3.21 -11.34 -13.11
C GLU A 74 -4.04 -11.04 -11.85
N ARG A 75 -4.69 -12.04 -11.29
CA ARG A 75 -5.43 -11.93 -10.02
C ARG A 75 -4.51 -11.55 -8.87
N TYR A 76 -3.35 -12.17 -8.76
CA TYR A 76 -2.34 -11.82 -7.78
C TYR A 76 -1.92 -10.36 -7.91
N ARG A 77 -1.48 -9.92 -9.09
CA ARG A 77 -1.08 -8.53 -9.34
C ARG A 77 -2.22 -7.54 -9.11
N SER A 78 -3.45 -7.91 -9.45
CA SER A 78 -4.63 -7.08 -9.19
C SER A 78 -4.87 -6.90 -7.69
N LYS A 79 -4.72 -7.97 -6.89
CA LYS A 79 -4.84 -7.89 -5.42
C LYS A 79 -3.71 -7.06 -4.83
N ILE A 80 -2.46 -7.26 -5.25
CA ILE A 80 -1.32 -6.43 -4.85
C ILE A 80 -1.61 -4.93 -5.08
N ARG A 81 -2.04 -4.55 -6.29
CA ARG A 81 -2.34 -3.14 -6.59
C ARG A 81 -3.47 -2.55 -5.74
N ARG A 82 -4.55 -3.32 -5.50
CA ARG A 82 -5.66 -2.87 -4.64
C ARG A 82 -5.22 -2.71 -3.19
N THR A 83 -4.46 -3.66 -2.67
CA THR A 83 -3.92 -3.61 -1.30
C THR A 83 -2.96 -2.43 -1.14
N ALA A 84 -2.05 -2.21 -2.11
CA ALA A 84 -1.17 -1.05 -2.13
C ALA A 84 -1.94 0.28 -2.15
N ALA A 85 -3.01 0.39 -2.95
CA ALA A 85 -3.84 1.59 -2.99
C ALA A 85 -4.51 1.90 -1.64
N VAL A 86 -4.94 0.87 -0.89
CA VAL A 86 -5.47 1.04 0.48
C VAL A 86 -4.38 1.55 1.40
N ILE A 87 -3.19 0.95 1.38
CA ILE A 87 -2.04 1.36 2.20
C ILE A 87 -1.66 2.82 1.89
N ASP A 88 -1.56 3.17 0.61
CA ASP A 88 -1.27 4.54 0.17
C ASP A 88 -2.31 5.55 0.65
N SER A 89 -3.59 5.15 0.72
CA SER A 89 -4.67 6.02 1.20
C SER A 89 -4.59 6.33 2.69
N MET A 90 -4.00 5.44 3.48
CA MET A 90 -3.76 5.65 4.91
C MET A 90 -2.73 6.76 5.14
N ALA A 91 -1.72 6.88 4.26
CA ALA A 91 -0.63 7.85 4.34
C ALA A 91 0.09 7.80 5.71
N LEU A 92 0.32 6.58 6.24
CA LEU A 92 0.92 6.34 7.55
C LEU A 92 2.35 5.81 7.42
N PRO A 93 3.25 6.18 8.33
CA PRO A 93 4.64 5.73 8.30
C PRO A 93 4.82 4.28 8.77
N LEU A 94 3.83 3.71 9.45
CA LEU A 94 3.84 2.35 9.98
C LEU A 94 2.53 1.65 9.64
N VAL A 95 2.61 0.54 8.90
CA VAL A 95 1.46 -0.30 8.57
C VAL A 95 1.84 -1.75 8.84
N ALA A 96 1.27 -2.32 9.90
CA ALA A 96 1.38 -3.74 10.16
C ALA A 96 0.36 -4.49 9.31
N LEU A 97 0.78 -5.60 8.75
CA LEU A 97 0.00 -6.47 7.89
C LEU A 97 -0.17 -7.82 8.56
N TYR A 98 -1.34 -8.41 8.38
CA TYR A 98 -1.58 -9.83 8.62
C TYR A 98 -2.16 -10.46 7.35
N GLY A 99 -1.90 -11.76 7.17
CA GLY A 99 -2.46 -12.50 6.04
C GLY A 99 -1.61 -12.43 4.78
N VAL A 100 -0.31 -12.18 4.92
CA VAL A 100 0.70 -12.30 3.84
C VAL A 100 1.37 -13.67 3.92
N GLU A 101 1.61 -14.28 2.78
CA GLU A 101 2.15 -15.64 2.72
C GLU A 101 3.65 -15.70 3.00
N ASN A 102 4.42 -14.83 2.36
CA ASN A 102 5.88 -14.91 2.38
C ASN A 102 6.54 -13.55 2.10
N GLU A 103 7.86 -13.51 2.23
CA GLU A 103 8.65 -12.29 1.99
C GLU A 103 8.52 -11.75 0.57
N ARG A 104 8.39 -12.62 -0.43
CA ARG A 104 8.20 -12.21 -1.83
C ARG A 104 6.92 -11.40 -2.01
N VAL A 105 5.83 -11.86 -1.41
CA VAL A 105 4.54 -11.16 -1.42
C VAL A 105 4.66 -9.78 -0.77
N VAL A 106 5.34 -9.68 0.38
CA VAL A 106 5.55 -8.40 1.07
C VAL A 106 6.40 -7.45 0.24
N ARG A 107 7.46 -7.94 -0.38
CA ARG A 107 8.31 -7.16 -1.28
C ARG A 107 7.54 -6.63 -2.50
N ASP A 108 6.73 -7.48 -3.14
CA ASP A 108 5.92 -7.10 -4.29
C ASP A 108 4.87 -6.05 -3.89
N LEU A 109 4.30 -6.17 -2.69
CA LEU A 109 3.35 -5.21 -2.14
C LEU A 109 4.02 -3.86 -1.83
N ALA A 110 5.17 -3.87 -1.14
CA ALA A 110 5.93 -2.66 -0.86
C ALA A 110 6.33 -1.92 -2.14
N ALA A 111 6.80 -2.66 -3.17
CA ALA A 111 7.15 -2.10 -4.47
C ALA A 111 5.94 -1.54 -5.24
N ALA A 112 4.73 -2.00 -4.97
CA ALA A 112 3.50 -1.51 -5.59
C ALA A 112 2.94 -0.25 -4.90
N CYS A 113 3.34 0.04 -3.67
CA CYS A 113 2.97 1.26 -2.96
C CYS A 113 3.67 2.48 -3.57
N ARG A 114 3.01 3.65 -3.53
CA ARG A 114 3.62 4.94 -3.93
C ARG A 114 4.57 5.48 -2.87
N GLY A 115 4.36 5.09 -1.61
CA GLY A 115 5.28 5.42 -0.52
C GLY A 115 6.55 4.58 -0.60
N ASP A 116 7.69 5.17 -0.21
CA ASP A 116 8.98 4.47 -0.14
C ASP A 116 9.06 3.64 1.15
N TYR A 117 8.32 2.51 1.14
CA TYR A 117 8.26 1.61 2.28
C TYR A 117 9.43 0.63 2.27
N SER A 118 10.18 0.61 3.35
CA SER A 118 10.94 -0.56 3.79
C SER A 118 9.98 -1.59 4.39
N TYR A 119 10.39 -2.84 4.46
CA TYR A 119 9.56 -3.87 5.06
C TYR A 119 10.33 -4.80 5.99
N LEU A 120 9.57 -5.45 6.87
CA LEU A 120 10.01 -6.53 7.73
C LEU A 120 8.98 -7.66 7.62
N HIS A 121 9.46 -8.87 7.44
CA HIS A 121 8.66 -10.09 7.41
C HIS A 121 9.29 -11.14 8.32
N ARG A 122 8.47 -11.94 8.99
CA ARG A 122 8.91 -13.11 9.76
C ARG A 122 7.89 -14.22 9.61
N THR A 123 8.38 -15.40 9.26
CA THR A 123 7.58 -16.60 9.17
C THR A 123 7.17 -17.08 10.57
N LEU A 124 5.87 -17.31 10.75
CA LEU A 124 5.27 -17.74 12.02
C LEU A 124 5.00 -19.24 12.09
N ASN A 125 5.31 -19.99 11.03
CA ASN A 125 5.05 -21.43 10.91
C ASN A 125 3.59 -21.82 11.20
N THR A 126 2.65 -21.00 10.74
CA THR A 126 1.22 -21.26 10.87
C THR A 126 0.75 -22.31 9.88
N LEU A 127 -0.32 -23.06 10.21
CA LEU A 127 -0.83 -24.14 9.35
C LEU A 127 -1.34 -23.65 7.99
N ASP A 128 -1.79 -22.41 7.91
CA ASP A 128 -2.24 -21.77 6.67
C ASP A 128 -1.15 -20.95 5.98
N GLY A 129 0.08 -20.95 6.53
CA GLY A 129 1.21 -20.23 5.95
C GLY A 129 1.06 -18.69 5.92
N LEU A 130 0.14 -18.15 6.71
CA LEU A 130 -0.09 -16.70 6.75
C LEU A 130 0.63 -16.04 7.91
N ASP A 131 1.40 -15.02 7.59
CA ASP A 131 2.34 -14.34 8.45
C ASP A 131 1.94 -12.89 8.73
N PHE A 132 2.68 -12.27 9.65
CA PHE A 132 2.73 -10.83 9.84
C PHE A 132 3.86 -10.22 9.02
N ALA A 133 3.63 -8.97 8.60
CA ALA A 133 4.67 -8.10 8.10
C ALA A 133 4.49 -6.67 8.62
N LEU A 134 5.55 -5.88 8.52
CA LEU A 134 5.53 -4.47 8.84
C LEU A 134 6.08 -3.69 7.64
N LEU A 135 5.29 -2.75 7.13
CA LEU A 135 5.76 -1.72 6.20
C LEU A 135 6.07 -0.45 6.99
N TYR A 136 7.20 0.18 6.72
CA TYR A 136 7.60 1.37 7.45
C TYR A 136 8.45 2.32 6.60
N TYR A 137 8.38 3.62 6.88
CA TYR A 137 9.31 4.58 6.31
C TYR A 137 10.61 4.58 7.10
N GLY A 138 11.73 4.28 6.44
CA GLY A 138 13.03 4.16 7.07
C GLY A 138 13.55 5.46 7.70
N ASP A 139 13.07 6.63 7.24
CA ASP A 139 13.35 7.94 7.85
C ASP A 139 12.47 8.25 9.07
N ARG A 140 11.49 7.42 9.38
CA ARG A 140 10.51 7.62 10.47
C ARG A 140 10.60 6.57 11.54
N PHE A 141 10.82 5.32 11.17
CA PHE A 141 10.91 4.19 12.08
C PHE A 141 12.16 3.38 11.81
N PHE A 142 12.90 3.08 12.84
CA PHE A 142 14.09 2.25 12.77
C PHE A 142 13.92 1.02 13.66
N PRO A 143 13.56 -0.16 13.09
CA PRO A 143 13.45 -1.40 13.85
C PRO A 143 14.82 -1.89 14.26
N HIS A 144 15.01 -2.24 15.53
CA HIS A 144 16.26 -2.77 16.04
C HIS A 144 16.12 -4.13 16.75
N ARG A 145 14.88 -4.56 17.00
CA ARG A 145 14.58 -5.86 17.60
C ARG A 145 13.34 -6.45 16.96
N THR A 146 13.36 -7.77 16.71
CA THR A 146 12.25 -8.50 16.14
C THR A 146 12.20 -9.89 16.73
N GLU A 147 11.09 -10.23 17.36
CA GLU A 147 10.87 -11.50 18.05
C GLU A 147 9.58 -12.15 17.52
N PRO A 148 9.69 -13.18 16.69
CA PRO A 148 8.56 -14.02 16.33
C PRO A 148 8.21 -14.93 17.51
N GLY A 149 6.92 -15.02 17.83
CA GLY A 149 6.39 -15.96 18.81
C GLY A 149 5.33 -16.87 18.20
N ASP A 150 4.69 -17.70 19.02
CA ASP A 150 3.55 -18.48 18.57
C ASP A 150 2.39 -17.55 18.21
N ARG A 151 2.08 -17.42 16.93
CA ARG A 151 1.04 -16.54 16.36
C ARG A 151 1.16 -15.06 16.77
N THR A 152 2.38 -14.65 17.05
CA THR A 152 2.68 -13.26 17.43
C THR A 152 3.94 -12.78 16.75
N LEU A 153 4.05 -11.46 16.57
CA LEU A 153 5.26 -10.81 16.16
C LEU A 153 5.46 -9.56 17.00
N TYR A 154 6.57 -9.50 17.72
CA TYR A 154 6.99 -8.30 18.42
C TYR A 154 8.09 -7.61 17.62
N VAL A 155 7.92 -6.31 17.41
CA VAL A 155 8.92 -5.46 16.75
C VAL A 155 9.17 -4.24 17.62
N GLU A 156 10.40 -4.06 18.08
CA GLU A 156 10.81 -2.87 18.79
C GLU A 156 11.66 -1.97 17.90
N GLY A 157 11.39 -0.68 17.96
CA GLY A 157 12.10 0.27 17.13
C GLY A 157 12.00 1.70 17.68
N THR A 158 12.76 2.59 17.05
CA THR A 158 12.73 4.03 17.36
C THR A 158 11.79 4.74 16.39
N LEU A 159 10.80 5.44 16.93
CA LEU A 159 9.88 6.30 16.20
C LEU A 159 10.12 7.76 16.65
N GLY A 160 10.86 8.52 15.87
CA GLY A 160 11.30 9.84 16.25
C GLY A 160 12.27 9.80 17.42
N ARG A 161 11.83 10.16 18.63
CA ARG A 161 12.64 10.11 19.87
C ARG A 161 12.18 9.03 20.84
N ASP A 162 11.07 8.38 20.54
CA ASP A 162 10.46 7.38 21.42
C ASP A 162 10.86 5.96 21.01
N THR A 163 11.09 5.10 21.99
CA THR A 163 11.14 3.66 21.76
C THR A 163 9.73 3.10 21.82
N VAL A 164 9.32 2.45 20.73
CA VAL A 164 7.99 1.84 20.61
C VAL A 164 8.13 0.34 20.34
N GLY A 165 7.28 -0.44 20.98
CA GLY A 165 7.11 -1.87 20.73
C GLY A 165 5.78 -2.11 20.04
N LEU A 166 5.79 -2.81 18.91
CA LEU A 166 4.61 -3.23 18.18
C LEU A 166 4.39 -4.71 18.47
N LEU A 167 3.34 -5.06 19.18
CA LEU A 167 2.93 -6.44 19.40
C LEU A 167 1.78 -6.78 18.45
N LEU A 168 2.04 -7.60 17.46
CA LEU A 168 1.06 -8.11 16.50
C LEU A 168 0.61 -9.50 16.94
N VAL A 169 -0.70 -9.75 17.01
CA VAL A 169 -1.25 -10.95 17.62
C VAL A 169 -2.37 -11.52 16.76
N ARG A 170 -2.32 -12.82 16.50
CA ARG A 170 -3.39 -13.56 15.85
C ARG A 170 -4.39 -14.18 16.82
N ASP A 171 -3.99 -14.44 18.06
CA ASP A 171 -4.85 -15.01 19.10
C ASP A 171 -4.83 -14.14 20.36
N ARG A 172 -5.95 -13.48 20.62
CA ARG A 172 -6.08 -12.53 21.74
C ARG A 172 -6.04 -13.18 23.12
N ARG A 173 -6.22 -14.50 23.22
CA ARG A 173 -6.26 -15.20 24.52
C ARG A 173 -4.93 -15.11 25.27
N MET A 174 -3.82 -15.02 24.56
CA MET A 174 -2.49 -14.92 25.16
C MET A 174 -2.08 -13.49 25.52
N LEU A 175 -2.84 -12.48 25.07
CA LEU A 175 -2.47 -11.06 25.22
C LEU A 175 -2.17 -10.65 26.68
N PRO A 176 -2.99 -10.98 27.69
CA PRO A 176 -2.74 -10.50 29.06
C PRO A 176 -1.37 -10.97 29.58
N TRP A 177 -1.02 -12.22 29.30
CA TRP A 177 0.25 -12.78 29.73
C TRP A 177 1.43 -12.14 28.99
N ILE A 178 1.39 -12.06 27.65
CA ILE A 178 2.46 -11.46 26.84
C ILE A 178 2.68 -9.98 27.18
N ILE A 179 1.60 -9.22 27.37
CA ILE A 179 1.68 -7.81 27.77
C ILE A 179 2.30 -7.67 29.17
N GLY A 180 1.97 -8.56 30.11
CA GLY A 180 2.54 -8.59 31.44
C GLY A 180 4.06 -8.76 31.37
N GLU A 181 4.51 -9.78 30.69
CA GLU A 181 5.93 -10.11 30.50
C GLU A 181 6.70 -8.94 29.81
N LEU A 182 6.17 -8.40 28.71
CA LEU A 182 6.79 -7.28 28.01
C LEU A 182 6.88 -6.01 28.89
N ARG A 183 5.91 -5.74 29.75
CA ARG A 183 5.95 -4.58 30.65
C ARG A 183 6.94 -4.75 31.80
N GLU A 184 7.13 -5.97 32.28
CA GLU A 184 8.13 -6.26 33.30
C GLU A 184 9.54 -6.16 32.72
N GLU A 185 9.78 -6.72 31.55
CA GLU A 185 11.09 -6.71 30.92
C GLU A 185 11.49 -5.34 30.35
N ARG A 186 10.49 -4.55 29.87
CA ARG A 186 10.71 -3.33 29.07
C ARG A 186 9.76 -2.20 29.48
N PRO A 187 9.81 -1.75 30.75
CA PRO A 187 8.86 -0.77 31.29
C PRO A 187 8.89 0.59 30.59
N GLN A 188 10.02 0.94 29.93
CA GLN A 188 10.22 2.21 29.23
C GLN A 188 9.67 2.20 27.79
N VAL A 189 9.32 1.02 27.24
CA VAL A 189 8.84 0.90 25.86
C VAL A 189 7.36 1.25 25.79
N ARG A 190 6.99 2.15 24.88
CA ARG A 190 5.60 2.43 24.58
C ARG A 190 5.02 1.30 23.72
N LEU A 191 4.22 0.44 24.31
CA LEU A 191 3.66 -0.73 23.65
C LEU A 191 2.39 -0.37 22.87
N LEU A 192 2.37 -0.73 21.57
CA LEU A 192 1.22 -0.73 20.69
C LEU A 192 0.84 -2.17 20.40
N VAL A 193 -0.45 -2.51 20.55
CA VAL A 193 -0.95 -3.87 20.34
C VAL A 193 -1.99 -3.85 19.23
N ALA A 194 -1.85 -4.73 18.27
CA ALA A 194 -2.79 -4.90 17.17
C ALA A 194 -2.94 -6.37 16.78
N GLY A 195 -4.10 -6.71 16.23
CA GLY A 195 -4.33 -8.09 15.77
C GLY A 195 -5.78 -8.33 15.36
N SER A 196 -6.02 -9.50 14.84
CA SER A 196 -7.34 -9.97 14.38
C SER A 196 -7.85 -11.12 15.25
#